data_159cf13e859a95153e54516480cf49d3
#
_entry.id   159cf13e859a95153e54516480cf49d3
#
_cell.length_a   1.000
_cell.length_b   1.000
_cell.length_c   1.000
_cell.angle_alpha   90.00
_cell.angle_beta   90.00
_cell.angle_gamma   90.00
#
_symmetry.space_group_name_H-M   'P 1'
#
loop_
_entity.id
_entity.type
_entity.pdbx_description
1 polymer ?
#
loop_
_entity_poly.entity_id
_entity_poly.type
_entity_poly.pdbx_seq_one_letter_code
_entity_poly.pdbx_strand_id
1 'polypeptide(L)'
;VMLWRFQAEIYNGGIWQFFTNSTGAYSPFICDALQTVGADDMAATMREAIINSGPGTPWHMATTNSTSILDAPIAVREFVYKLNDQLSPHLDNLSLLLFSYMLKHRYEFRVSDDFWSEVPLQ
;
A
#
# COMPACT_ATOMS: atom_id res chain seq x y z
N VAL A 1 1.17 -0.43 11.29
CA VAL A 1 2.52 -0.15 10.77
C VAL A 1 2.64 -0.49 9.30
N MET A 2 2.16 -1.67 8.90
CA MET A 2 2.24 -2.11 7.50
C MET A 2 1.57 -1.13 6.53
N LEU A 3 0.36 -0.68 6.84
CA LEU A 3 -0.38 0.22 5.95
C LEU A 3 0.23 1.62 5.88
N TRP A 4 0.84 2.12 6.94
CA TRP A 4 1.56 3.39 6.89
C TRP A 4 2.81 3.29 6.02
N ARG A 5 3.53 2.18 6.09
CA ARG A 5 4.68 1.93 5.21
C ARG A 5 4.23 1.80 3.75
N PHE A 6 3.12 1.11 3.51
CA PHE A 6 2.50 1.03 2.19
C PHE A 6 2.19 2.43 1.64
N GLN A 7 1.50 3.25 2.43
CA GLN A 7 1.15 4.62 2.04
C GLN A 7 2.38 5.45 1.71
N ALA A 8 3.41 5.38 2.55
CA ALA A 8 4.66 6.11 2.33
C ALA A 8 5.35 5.69 1.04
N GLU A 9 5.41 4.38 0.76
CA GLU A 9 6.04 3.88 -0.47
C GLU A 9 5.27 4.31 -1.71
N ILE A 10 3.93 4.28 -1.66
CA ILE A 10 3.11 4.71 -2.80
C ILE A 10 3.29 6.21 -3.06
N TYR A 11 3.33 7.05 -2.02
CA TYR A 11 3.60 8.48 -2.19
C TYR A 11 4.98 8.75 -2.77
N ASN A 12 6.00 8.00 -2.34
CA ASN A 12 7.38 8.26 -2.75
C ASN A 12 7.74 7.72 -4.12
N GLY A 13 7.22 6.56 -4.49
CA GLY A 13 7.63 5.94 -5.75
C GLY A 13 6.60 5.03 -6.39
N GLY A 14 5.39 4.95 -5.83
CA GLY A 14 4.31 4.17 -6.37
C GLY A 14 4.43 2.67 -6.11
N ILE A 15 3.60 1.92 -6.81
CA ILE A 15 3.46 0.46 -6.64
C ILE A 15 4.79 -0.26 -6.88
N TRP A 16 5.55 0.15 -7.88
CA TRP A 16 6.82 -0.50 -8.21
C TRP A 16 7.82 -0.39 -7.05
N GLN A 17 7.92 0.80 -6.45
CA GLN A 17 8.79 0.99 -5.28
C GLN A 17 8.34 0.12 -4.11
N PHE A 18 7.03 0.00 -3.88
CA PHE A 18 6.50 -0.89 -2.85
C PHE A 18 6.96 -2.33 -3.06
N PHE A 19 6.93 -2.82 -4.31
CA PHE A 19 7.32 -4.20 -4.61
C PHE A 19 8.83 -4.42 -4.55
N THR A 20 9.63 -3.44 -4.92
CA THR A 20 11.10 -3.60 -5.02
C THR A 20 11.82 -3.33 -3.72
N ASN A 21 11.22 -2.57 -2.81
CA ASN A 21 11.75 -2.35 -1.47
C ASN A 21 11.36 -3.50 -0.53
N SER A 22 11.87 -3.46 0.70
CA SER A 22 11.55 -4.48 1.72
C SER A 22 10.05 -4.62 1.99
N THR A 23 9.27 -3.57 1.73
CA THR A 23 7.80 -3.58 1.84
C THR A 23 7.13 -4.56 0.88
N GLY A 24 7.82 -5.00 -0.18
CA GLY A 24 7.31 -6.04 -1.06
C GLY A 24 6.95 -7.33 -0.32
N ALA A 25 7.58 -7.60 0.80
CA ALA A 25 7.27 -8.74 1.66
C ALA A 25 5.84 -8.68 2.24
N TYR A 26 5.21 -7.51 2.26
CA TYR A 26 3.82 -7.36 2.71
C TYR A 26 2.79 -7.75 1.65
N SER A 27 3.20 -8.02 0.42
CA SER A 27 2.29 -8.29 -0.69
C SER A 27 1.23 -9.36 -0.41
N PRO A 28 1.55 -10.49 0.29
CA PRO A 28 0.52 -11.48 0.61
C PRO A 28 -0.55 -10.99 1.57
N PHE A 29 -0.30 -9.91 2.31
CA PHE A 29 -1.14 -9.45 3.41
C PHE A 29 -1.82 -8.11 3.16
N ILE A 30 -1.32 -7.33 2.18
CA ILE A 30 -1.72 -5.93 2.03
C ILE A 30 -3.19 -5.76 1.66
N CYS A 31 -3.73 -6.64 0.82
CA CYS A 31 -5.12 -6.52 0.37
C CYS A 31 -6.09 -6.74 1.53
N ASP A 32 -5.84 -7.76 2.36
CA ASP A 32 -6.67 -8.02 3.53
C ASP A 32 -6.57 -6.88 4.55
N ALA A 33 -5.39 -6.33 4.74
CA ALA A 33 -5.19 -5.18 5.62
C ALA A 33 -5.96 -3.95 5.14
N LEU A 34 -5.94 -3.67 3.84
CA LEU A 34 -6.69 -2.55 3.25
C LEU A 34 -8.19 -2.76 3.41
N GLN A 35 -8.69 -3.97 3.18
CA GLN A 35 -10.11 -4.28 3.38
C GLN A 35 -10.52 -4.13 4.85
N THR A 36 -9.66 -4.53 5.78
CA THR A 36 -9.93 -4.45 7.22
C THR A 36 -10.20 -3.01 7.67
N VAL A 37 -9.52 -2.03 7.08
CA VAL A 37 -9.73 -0.62 7.42
C VAL A 37 -10.79 0.06 6.53
N GLY A 38 -11.40 -0.67 5.62
CA GLY A 38 -12.44 -0.14 4.74
C GLY A 38 -11.94 0.45 3.43
N ALA A 39 -10.68 0.23 3.05
CA ALA A 39 -10.10 0.71 1.80
C ALA A 39 -10.28 -0.32 0.68
N ASP A 40 -11.53 -0.65 0.35
CA ASP A 40 -11.86 -1.74 -0.58
C ASP A 40 -11.39 -1.46 -2.00
N ASP A 41 -11.50 -0.21 -2.47
CA ASP A 41 -11.05 0.18 -3.81
C ASP A 41 -9.54 0.02 -3.95
N MET A 42 -8.79 0.45 -2.93
CA MET A 42 -7.34 0.28 -2.91
C MET A 42 -6.96 -1.20 -2.86
N ALA A 43 -7.69 -1.99 -2.09
CA ALA A 43 -7.47 -3.44 -2.01
C ALA A 43 -7.65 -4.11 -3.37
N ALA A 44 -8.69 -3.75 -4.12
CA ALA A 44 -8.93 -4.29 -5.45
C ALA A 44 -7.81 -3.92 -6.42
N THR A 45 -7.38 -2.67 -6.40
CA THR A 45 -6.27 -2.19 -7.24
C THR A 45 -4.97 -2.92 -6.90
N MET A 46 -4.66 -3.08 -5.62
CA MET A 46 -3.44 -3.78 -5.20
C MET A 46 -3.50 -5.27 -5.52
N ARG A 47 -4.66 -5.89 -5.45
CA ARG A 47 -4.81 -7.30 -5.85
C ARG A 47 -4.46 -7.49 -7.31
N GLU A 48 -4.95 -6.60 -8.17
CA GLU A 48 -4.61 -6.61 -9.60
C GLU A 48 -3.11 -6.40 -9.82
N ALA A 49 -2.51 -5.45 -9.11
CA ALA A 49 -1.07 -5.18 -9.19
C ALA A 49 -0.24 -6.39 -8.77
N ILE A 50 -0.59 -7.03 -7.67
CA ILE A 50 0.15 -8.16 -7.12
C ILE A 50 0.12 -9.36 -8.06
N ILE A 51 -1.05 -9.66 -8.63
CA ILE A 51 -1.21 -10.81 -9.54
C ILE A 51 -0.37 -10.62 -10.79
N ASN A 52 -0.29 -9.43 -11.32
CA ASN A 52 0.32 -9.16 -12.64
C ASN A 52 1.78 -8.72 -12.57
N SER A 53 2.19 -8.04 -11.50
CA SER A 53 3.52 -7.43 -11.41
C SER A 53 4.18 -7.53 -10.04
N GLY A 54 3.57 -8.19 -9.08
CA GLY A 54 4.09 -8.32 -7.73
C GLY A 54 5.21 -9.35 -7.61
N PRO A 55 5.78 -9.48 -6.39
CA PRO A 55 6.82 -10.47 -6.12
C PRO A 55 6.40 -11.88 -6.53
N GLY A 56 7.30 -12.60 -7.19
CA GLY A 56 7.04 -13.94 -7.71
C GLY A 56 6.46 -13.99 -9.11
N THR A 57 6.04 -12.86 -9.68
CA THR A 57 5.59 -12.82 -11.07
C THR A 57 6.80 -12.78 -12.02
N PRO A 58 6.65 -13.25 -13.29
CA PRO A 58 7.76 -13.21 -14.24
C PRO A 58 8.33 -11.81 -14.43
N TRP A 59 7.49 -10.78 -14.44
CA TRP A 59 7.92 -9.40 -14.59
C TRP A 59 8.79 -8.93 -13.44
N HIS A 60 8.37 -9.19 -12.22
CA HIS A 60 9.11 -8.82 -11.02
C HIS A 60 10.45 -9.57 -10.98
N MET A 61 10.44 -10.86 -11.26
CA MET A 61 11.65 -11.68 -11.24
C MET A 61 12.65 -11.27 -12.32
N ALA A 62 12.18 -10.84 -13.48
CA ALA A 62 13.05 -10.37 -14.56
C ALA A 62 13.77 -9.06 -14.22
N THR A 63 13.28 -8.31 -13.23
CA THR A 63 13.82 -7.00 -12.84
C THR A 63 14.34 -6.97 -11.41
N THR A 64 14.65 -8.13 -10.81
CA THR A 64 15.07 -8.22 -9.40
C THR A 64 16.31 -7.42 -9.05
N ASN A 65 17.17 -7.16 -10.02
CA ASN A 65 18.40 -6.38 -9.82
C ASN A 65 18.22 -4.89 -10.10
N SER A 66 17.00 -4.46 -10.43
CA SER A 66 16.69 -3.07 -10.75
C SER A 66 15.60 -2.55 -9.82
N THR A 67 15.82 -1.36 -9.25
CA THR A 67 14.82 -0.63 -8.47
C THR A 67 14.02 0.35 -9.31
N SER A 68 14.37 0.52 -10.60
CA SER A 68 13.70 1.47 -11.48
C SER A 68 12.67 0.80 -12.36
N ILE A 69 11.44 1.34 -12.34
CA ILE A 69 10.38 0.93 -13.29
C ILE A 69 10.78 1.18 -14.76
N LEU A 70 11.72 2.09 -14.99
CA LEU A 70 12.17 2.41 -16.35
C LEU A 70 12.90 1.24 -17.01
N ASP A 71 13.40 0.29 -16.23
CA ASP A 71 14.02 -0.93 -16.74
C ASP A 71 13.02 -2.03 -17.08
N ALA A 72 11.75 -1.85 -16.72
CA ALA A 72 10.69 -2.78 -17.05
C ALA A 72 10.20 -2.58 -18.48
N PRO A 73 9.64 -3.62 -19.13
CA PRO A 73 8.98 -3.47 -20.43
C PRO A 73 7.89 -2.40 -20.40
N ILE A 74 7.70 -1.72 -21.54
CA ILE A 74 6.73 -0.61 -21.64
C ILE A 74 5.33 -1.04 -21.18
N ALA A 75 4.88 -2.23 -21.58
CA ALA A 75 3.54 -2.71 -21.22
C ALA A 75 3.37 -2.81 -19.69
N VAL A 76 4.42 -3.24 -18.98
CA VAL A 76 4.39 -3.32 -17.50
C VAL A 76 4.40 -1.92 -16.90
N ARG A 77 5.21 -1.01 -17.42
CA ARG A 77 5.26 0.37 -16.95
C ARG A 77 3.92 1.06 -17.08
N GLU A 78 3.29 0.93 -18.24
CA GLU A 78 1.97 1.54 -18.49
C GLU A 78 0.91 0.96 -17.57
N PHE A 79 0.92 -0.35 -17.36
CA PHE A 79 0.02 -1.02 -16.46
C PHE A 79 0.19 -0.52 -15.02
N VAL A 80 1.42 -0.46 -14.52
CA VAL A 80 1.72 0.00 -13.16
C VAL A 80 1.36 1.48 -13.00
N TYR A 81 1.64 2.32 -13.98
CA TYR A 81 1.27 3.75 -13.93
C TYR A 81 -0.24 3.93 -13.89
N LYS A 82 -0.99 3.14 -14.65
CA LYS A 82 -2.44 3.16 -14.60
C LYS A 82 -2.96 2.83 -13.20
N LEU A 83 -2.39 1.80 -12.56
CA LEU A 83 -2.80 1.42 -11.22
C LEU A 83 -2.39 2.47 -10.18
N ASN A 84 -1.23 3.11 -10.33
CA ASN A 84 -0.83 4.25 -9.49
C ASN A 84 -1.86 5.38 -9.58
N ASP A 85 -2.34 5.69 -10.77
CA ASP A 85 -3.37 6.70 -10.97
C ASP A 85 -4.69 6.33 -10.29
N GLN A 86 -5.02 5.04 -10.25
CA GLN A 86 -6.18 4.55 -9.53
C GLN A 86 -6.03 4.67 -8.00
N LEU A 87 -4.83 4.48 -7.47
CA LEU A 87 -4.56 4.58 -6.03
C LEU A 87 -4.50 6.03 -5.55
N SER A 88 -3.95 6.91 -6.36
CA SER A 88 -3.63 8.28 -5.97
C SER A 88 -4.78 9.04 -5.30
N PRO A 89 -6.03 9.00 -5.82
CA PRO A 89 -7.14 9.72 -5.19
C PRO A 89 -7.52 9.21 -3.80
N HIS A 90 -7.14 7.98 -3.47
CA HIS A 90 -7.54 7.34 -2.21
C HIS A 90 -6.47 7.43 -1.11
N LEU A 91 -5.26 7.88 -1.43
CA LEU A 91 -4.14 7.86 -0.48
C LEU A 91 -4.39 8.74 0.75
N ASP A 92 -4.91 9.94 0.56
CA ASP A 92 -5.20 10.84 1.67
C ASP A 92 -6.32 10.27 2.55
N ASN A 93 -7.33 9.68 1.93
CA ASN A 93 -8.43 9.05 2.66
C ASN A 93 -7.97 7.84 3.46
N LEU A 94 -6.91 7.16 3.04
CA LEU A 94 -6.35 6.04 3.78
C LEU A 94 -5.90 6.44 5.19
N SER A 95 -5.30 7.64 5.34
CA SER A 95 -4.94 8.15 6.67
C SER A 95 -6.15 8.28 7.58
N LEU A 96 -7.27 8.79 7.05
CA LEU A 96 -8.51 8.92 7.81
C LEU A 96 -9.07 7.55 8.21
N LEU A 97 -9.04 6.59 7.30
CA LEU A 97 -9.49 5.22 7.56
C LEU A 97 -8.62 4.54 8.63
N LEU A 98 -7.31 4.75 8.57
CA LEU A 98 -6.38 4.21 9.56
C LEU A 98 -6.63 4.80 10.95
N PHE A 99 -6.79 6.11 11.05
CA PHE A 99 -7.09 6.76 12.33
C PHE A 99 -8.44 6.29 12.88
N SER A 100 -9.46 6.22 12.04
CA SER A 100 -10.78 5.73 12.45
C SER A 100 -10.72 4.30 12.98
N TYR A 101 -9.97 3.42 12.30
CA TYR A 101 -9.77 2.06 12.74
C TYR A 101 -9.04 1.99 14.09
N MET A 102 -7.97 2.77 14.24
CA MET A 102 -7.20 2.81 15.48
C MET A 102 -8.04 3.32 16.66
N LEU A 103 -8.82 4.37 16.46
CA LEU A 103 -9.71 4.91 17.50
C LEU A 103 -10.77 3.88 17.92
N LYS A 104 -11.36 3.18 16.95
CA LYS A 104 -12.37 2.17 17.20
C LYS A 104 -11.82 0.97 17.97
N HIS A 105 -10.55 0.62 17.74
CA HIS A 105 -9.87 -0.52 18.32
C HIS A 105 -8.79 -0.12 19.32
N ARG A 106 -8.86 1.10 19.88
CA ARG A 106 -7.78 1.69 20.69
C ARG A 106 -7.33 0.83 21.87
N TYR A 107 -8.22 0.05 22.45
CA TYR A 107 -7.88 -0.84 23.56
C TYR A 107 -7.10 -2.09 23.13
N GLU A 108 -7.06 -2.38 21.86
CA GLU A 108 -6.29 -3.47 21.27
C GLU A 108 -4.86 -3.07 20.95
N PHE A 109 -4.55 -1.76 20.93
CA PHE A 109 -3.22 -1.22 20.69
C PHE A 109 -2.57 -0.85 22.02
N ARG A 110 -1.25 -1.13 22.10
CA ARG A 110 -0.47 -0.84 23.32
C ARG A 110 0.09 0.58 23.28
N VAL A 111 -0.81 1.56 23.35
CA VAL A 111 -0.46 2.98 23.42
C VAL A 111 -1.11 3.59 24.67
N SER A 112 -0.51 4.67 25.21
CA SER A 112 -1.05 5.35 26.39
C SER A 112 -2.36 6.05 26.07
N ASP A 113 -3.21 6.24 27.09
CA ASP A 113 -4.44 7.00 26.94
C ASP A 113 -4.16 8.46 26.55
N ASP A 114 -3.03 9.01 26.98
CA ASP A 114 -2.61 10.37 26.63
C ASP A 114 -2.42 10.54 25.12
N PHE A 115 -1.92 9.49 24.44
CA PHE A 115 -1.81 9.49 22.98
C PHE A 115 -3.18 9.72 22.33
N TRP A 116 -4.21 9.00 22.80
CA TRP A 116 -5.54 9.07 22.20
C TRP A 116 -6.26 10.39 22.47
N SER A 117 -5.96 11.03 23.60
CA SER A 117 -6.53 12.34 23.91
C SER A 117 -6.03 13.47 23.02
N GLU A 118 -4.85 13.29 22.40
CA GLU A 118 -4.26 14.25 21.48
C GLU A 118 -4.72 14.04 20.01
N VAL A 119 -5.38 12.93 19.70
CA VAL A 119 -5.86 12.64 18.36
C VAL A 119 -7.17 13.38 18.11
N PRO A 120 -7.28 14.18 17.03
CA PRO A 120 -8.54 14.84 16.71
C PRO A 120 -9.65 13.83 16.44
N LEU A 121 -10.78 14.03 17.08
CA LEU A 121 -11.99 13.25 16.81
C LEU A 121 -12.66 13.79 15.54
N GLN A 122 -12.88 12.93 14.60
CA GLN A 122 -13.58 13.28 13.36
C GLN A 122 -14.88 12.51 13.23
#